data_342075a3cdc003facb312395203c43e7
#
_entry.id   342075a3cdc003facb312395203c43e7
#
_cell.length_a   1.000
_cell.length_b   1.000
_cell.length_c   1.000
_cell.angle_alpha   90.00
_cell.angle_beta   90.00
_cell.angle_gamma   90.00
#
_symmetry.space_group_name_H-M   'P 1'
#
loop_
_entity.id
_entity.type
_entity.pdbx_description
1 polymer ?
#
loop_
_entity_poly.entity_id
_entity_poly.type
_entity_poly.pdbx_seq_one_letter_code
_entity_poly.pdbx_strand_id
1 'polypeptide(L)'
;MGETMQNRARAIRTTVAALAAVAGVAAAAVPAAAATPASDTPRFLEPAELPPHPSSPWYAGAVTAGQPDPLPICVGDALPSITTHREYWTEYDTNAQQLTVEGRSEQWAKDFAALLRKDLAGCAKKLMQQDPDITATQKYYGRLNVEEGADVYGIHTASAWGSSDIGLFSVGRDGRTVTVVRWAQMGTFQHAQVADFKATTVTAVNKLY
;
A
#
# COMPACT_ATOMS: atom_id res chain seq x y z
N MET A 1 -20.64 -36.24 77.50
CA MET A 1 -19.51 -36.45 78.43
C MET A 1 -18.32 -35.74 77.82
N GLY A 2 -18.00 -34.72 78.32
CA GLY A 2 -17.49 -34.01 79.44
C GLY A 2 -16.48 -33.08 78.94
N GLU A 3 -16.75 -31.85 79.15
CA GLU A 3 -16.17 -30.86 80.08
C GLU A 3 -14.82 -30.29 79.67
N THR A 4 -14.90 -29.03 79.34
CA THR A 4 -14.35 -27.82 80.00
C THR A 4 -12.88 -27.85 80.41
N MET A 5 -12.16 -26.84 79.99
CA MET A 5 -11.62 -25.83 80.93
C MET A 5 -10.98 -24.64 80.23
N GLN A 6 -11.42 -23.48 80.64
CA GLN A 6 -10.80 -22.17 80.44
C GLN A 6 -9.45 -22.08 81.12
N ASN A 7 -8.52 -21.34 80.51
CA ASN A 7 -7.60 -20.55 81.32
C ASN A 7 -7.19 -19.23 80.65
N ARG A 8 -7.46 -18.17 81.37
CA ARG A 8 -7.06 -16.77 81.12
C ARG A 8 -5.62 -16.56 81.57
N ALA A 9 -4.88 -15.85 80.78
CA ALA A 9 -3.79 -14.99 81.33
C ALA A 9 -3.35 -13.97 80.27
N ARG A 10 -3.70 -12.75 80.52
CA ARG A 10 -2.94 -11.53 80.78
C ARG A 10 -2.01 -11.03 79.68
N ALA A 11 -2.36 -9.83 79.28
CA ALA A 11 -1.73 -8.84 78.46
C ALA A 11 -0.26 -8.49 78.85
N ILE A 12 0.58 -8.32 77.85
CA ILE A 12 1.71 -7.37 77.92
C ILE A 12 1.65 -6.55 76.60
N ARG A 13 1.43 -5.24 76.77
CA ARG A 13 1.52 -4.26 75.70
C ARG A 13 3.00 -3.91 75.50
N THR A 14 3.50 -4.19 74.32
CA THR A 14 4.77 -3.59 73.86
C THR A 14 4.46 -2.82 72.58
N THR A 15 4.49 -1.54 72.68
CA THR A 15 4.41 -0.61 71.55
C THR A 15 5.72 -0.64 70.78
N VAL A 16 5.69 -1.14 69.55
CA VAL A 16 6.79 -1.00 68.60
C VAL A 16 6.33 0.04 67.57
N ALA A 17 7.03 1.18 67.57
CA ALA A 17 6.87 2.21 66.58
C ALA A 17 7.48 1.72 65.26
N ALA A 18 6.63 1.46 64.24
CA ALA A 18 7.08 1.15 62.88
C ALA A 18 7.21 2.46 62.11
N LEU A 19 8.42 2.83 61.77
CA LEU A 19 8.71 3.86 60.79
C LEU A 19 8.31 3.34 59.40
N ALA A 20 7.24 3.87 58.83
CA ALA A 20 6.83 3.62 57.46
C ALA A 20 7.70 4.49 56.52
N ALA A 21 8.69 3.88 55.86
CA ALA A 21 9.40 4.50 54.73
C ALA A 21 8.47 4.49 53.51
N VAL A 22 7.93 5.65 53.16
CA VAL A 22 7.18 5.83 51.91
C VAL A 22 8.19 5.90 50.77
N ALA A 23 8.38 4.77 50.06
CA ALA A 23 9.07 4.75 48.77
C ALA A 23 8.16 5.36 47.73
N GLY A 24 8.38 6.61 47.35
CA GLY A 24 7.67 7.27 46.24
C GLY A 24 8.09 6.63 44.91
N VAL A 25 7.19 5.86 44.30
CA VAL A 25 7.33 5.41 42.92
C VAL A 25 7.01 6.60 42.03
N ALA A 26 8.04 7.26 41.49
CA ALA A 26 7.88 8.24 40.43
C ALA A 26 7.46 7.49 39.16
N ALA A 27 6.17 7.45 38.86
CA ALA A 27 5.65 7.00 37.59
C ALA A 27 6.11 8.00 36.49
N ALA A 28 7.11 7.64 35.71
CA ALA A 28 7.48 8.39 34.51
C ALA A 28 6.30 8.28 33.52
N ALA A 29 5.56 9.36 33.36
CA ALA A 29 4.55 9.49 32.34
C ALA A 29 5.26 9.49 30.97
N VAL A 30 5.18 8.38 30.24
CA VAL A 30 5.58 8.31 28.85
C VAL A 30 4.60 9.20 28.08
N PRO A 31 5.08 10.25 27.36
CA PRO A 31 4.17 11.04 26.54
C PRO A 31 3.55 10.10 25.49
N ALA A 32 2.24 9.93 25.50
CA ALA A 32 1.51 9.28 24.44
C ALA A 32 1.78 10.10 23.17
N ALA A 33 2.50 9.52 22.22
CA ALA A 33 2.62 10.11 20.89
C ALA A 33 1.20 10.27 20.36
N ALA A 34 0.78 11.53 20.16
CA ALA A 34 -0.50 11.82 19.54
C ALA A 34 -0.48 11.17 18.15
N ALA A 35 -1.38 10.21 17.92
CA ALA A 35 -1.58 9.65 16.60
C ALA A 35 -1.96 10.82 15.68
N THR A 36 -1.20 10.99 14.60
CA THR A 36 -1.53 11.97 13.55
C THR A 36 -2.92 11.59 13.03
N PRO A 37 -3.90 12.52 12.99
CA PRO A 37 -5.21 12.19 12.44
C PRO A 37 -5.02 11.66 11.02
N ALA A 38 -5.72 10.57 10.70
CA ALA A 38 -5.76 10.03 9.35
C ALA A 38 -6.19 11.13 8.38
N SER A 39 -5.53 11.24 7.23
CA SER A 39 -5.89 12.22 6.21
C SER A 39 -7.19 11.78 5.54
N ASP A 40 -8.20 12.67 5.49
CA ASP A 40 -9.43 12.40 4.73
C ASP A 40 -9.22 12.45 3.20
N THR A 41 -8.01 12.79 2.76
CA THR A 41 -7.67 12.91 1.33
C THR A 41 -6.59 11.91 0.96
N PRO A 42 -6.79 11.09 -0.10
CA PRO A 42 -5.80 10.15 -0.59
C PRO A 42 -4.48 10.87 -0.92
N ARG A 43 -3.38 10.31 -0.41
CA ARG A 43 -2.02 10.82 -0.68
C ARG A 43 -1.34 9.97 -1.74
N PHE A 44 -0.47 10.59 -2.50
CA PHE A 44 0.33 9.97 -3.53
C PHE A 44 1.71 9.54 -3.00
N LEU A 45 2.33 8.60 -3.70
CA LEU A 45 3.71 8.18 -3.45
C LEU A 45 4.66 9.39 -3.59
N GLU A 46 5.71 9.37 -2.79
CA GLU A 46 6.86 10.24 -3.00
C GLU A 46 7.93 9.51 -3.83
N PRO A 47 8.84 10.24 -4.51
CA PRO A 47 9.89 9.65 -5.33
C PRO A 47 10.69 8.54 -4.65
N ALA A 48 11.01 8.70 -3.36
CA ALA A 48 11.76 7.72 -2.58
C ALA A 48 10.99 6.42 -2.24
N GLU A 49 9.68 6.38 -2.52
CA GLU A 49 8.81 5.23 -2.25
C GLU A 49 8.61 4.34 -3.50
N LEU A 50 9.22 4.72 -4.62
CA LEU A 50 9.24 3.93 -5.85
C LEU A 50 10.38 2.91 -5.84
N PRO A 51 10.31 1.84 -6.66
CA PRO A 51 11.43 0.91 -6.82
C PRO A 51 12.71 1.66 -7.16
N PRO A 52 13.84 1.41 -6.47
CA PRO A 52 15.05 2.20 -6.65
C PRO A 52 15.61 2.05 -8.07
N HIS A 53 16.01 3.16 -8.69
CA HIS A 53 16.75 3.12 -9.95
C HIS A 53 18.27 3.18 -9.67
N PRO A 54 19.09 2.32 -10.30
CA PRO A 54 20.51 2.18 -9.94
C PRO A 54 21.37 3.42 -10.23
N SER A 55 20.95 4.29 -11.14
CA SER A 55 21.77 5.39 -11.64
C SER A 55 21.03 6.73 -11.78
N SER A 56 19.77 6.82 -11.33
CA SER A 56 19.00 8.07 -11.40
C SER A 56 18.13 8.22 -10.17
N PRO A 57 17.94 9.44 -9.65
CA PRO A 57 16.84 9.71 -8.74
C PRO A 57 15.50 9.61 -9.50
N TRP A 58 14.43 9.42 -8.76
CA TRP A 58 13.09 9.61 -9.25
C TRP A 58 12.66 11.08 -9.15
N TYR A 59 11.97 11.54 -10.17
CA TYR A 59 11.28 12.83 -10.19
C TYR A 59 9.78 12.60 -10.17
N ALA A 60 9.02 13.59 -9.72
CA ALA A 60 7.57 13.53 -9.65
C ALA A 60 6.93 14.81 -10.17
N GLY A 61 5.88 14.64 -10.93
CA GLY A 61 5.00 15.73 -11.34
C GLY A 61 4.06 16.17 -10.21
N ALA A 62 3.26 17.18 -10.50
CA ALA A 62 2.16 17.58 -9.66
C ALA A 62 1.06 16.50 -9.65
N VAL A 63 0.30 16.44 -8.57
CA VAL A 63 -0.95 15.67 -8.53
C VAL A 63 -1.97 16.40 -9.40
N THR A 64 -2.56 15.69 -10.38
CA THR A 64 -3.43 16.25 -11.40
C THR A 64 -4.80 15.55 -11.36
N ALA A 65 -5.86 16.33 -11.36
CA ALA A 65 -7.23 15.82 -11.48
C ALA A 65 -7.57 15.46 -12.93
N GLY A 66 -8.39 14.44 -13.11
CA GLY A 66 -8.78 13.90 -14.40
C GLY A 66 -8.01 12.65 -14.78
N GLN A 67 -8.40 12.08 -15.91
CA GLN A 67 -7.69 10.96 -16.50
C GLN A 67 -6.34 11.43 -17.05
N PRO A 68 -5.28 10.63 -16.98
CA PRO A 68 -4.01 10.96 -17.62
C PRO A 68 -4.10 10.89 -19.14
N ASP A 69 -3.23 11.62 -19.82
CA ASP A 69 -3.06 11.57 -21.25
C ASP A 69 -1.54 11.35 -21.57
N PRO A 70 -1.17 10.24 -22.19
CA PRO A 70 -2.02 9.15 -22.68
C PRO A 70 -2.62 8.28 -21.55
N LEU A 71 -3.75 7.64 -21.87
CA LEU A 71 -4.36 6.67 -20.96
C LEU A 71 -3.39 5.48 -20.72
N PRO A 72 -3.27 4.99 -19.48
CA PRO A 72 -2.40 3.85 -19.18
C PRO A 72 -2.95 2.58 -19.84
N ILE A 73 -2.05 1.81 -20.43
CA ILE A 73 -2.41 0.53 -21.05
C ILE A 73 -3.16 -0.35 -20.05
N CYS A 74 -4.04 -1.20 -20.56
CA CYS A 74 -4.82 -2.19 -19.83
C CYS A 74 -5.95 -1.64 -18.96
N VAL A 75 -5.75 -0.55 -18.25
CA VAL A 75 -6.72 -0.01 -17.29
C VAL A 75 -7.36 1.32 -17.72
N GLY A 76 -6.76 2.00 -18.68
CA GLY A 76 -7.16 3.36 -19.06
C GLY A 76 -8.62 3.49 -19.49
N ASP A 77 -9.12 2.53 -20.26
CA ASP A 77 -10.51 2.53 -20.77
C ASP A 77 -11.57 2.46 -19.64
N ALA A 78 -11.20 1.92 -18.47
CA ALA A 78 -12.10 1.80 -17.33
C ALA A 78 -12.08 3.00 -16.39
N LEU A 79 -11.11 3.92 -16.53
CA LEU A 79 -10.94 5.04 -15.62
C LEU A 79 -12.07 6.04 -15.75
N PRO A 80 -12.71 6.45 -14.63
CA PRO A 80 -13.70 7.52 -14.63
C PRO A 80 -13.03 8.90 -14.67
N SER A 81 -13.78 9.94 -15.05
CA SER A 81 -13.30 11.33 -15.09
C SER A 81 -12.90 11.90 -13.71
N ILE A 82 -13.35 11.27 -12.61
CA ILE A 82 -13.00 11.64 -11.24
C ILE A 82 -11.63 11.09 -10.81
N THR A 83 -10.89 10.43 -11.70
CA THR A 83 -9.53 9.96 -11.45
C THR A 83 -8.63 11.14 -11.07
N THR A 84 -7.70 10.89 -10.16
CA THR A 84 -6.58 11.79 -9.87
C THR A 84 -5.30 11.01 -10.09
N HIS A 85 -4.27 11.63 -10.66
CA HIS A 85 -3.05 10.93 -11.01
C HIS A 85 -1.79 11.73 -10.71
N ARG A 86 -0.67 11.04 -10.60
CA ARG A 86 0.67 11.60 -10.51
C ARG A 86 1.62 10.79 -11.37
N GLU A 87 2.44 11.49 -12.16
CA GLU A 87 3.49 10.90 -13.01
C GLU A 87 4.83 10.94 -12.29
N TYR A 88 5.66 9.92 -12.59
CA TYR A 88 7.04 9.82 -12.08
C TYR A 88 7.96 9.37 -13.20
N TRP A 89 9.18 9.88 -13.21
CA TRP A 89 10.18 9.56 -14.22
C TRP A 89 11.58 9.55 -13.63
N THR A 90 12.50 8.93 -14.33
CA THR A 90 13.95 8.99 -14.11
C THR A 90 14.61 9.76 -15.25
N GLU A 91 15.91 9.94 -15.21
CA GLU A 91 16.69 10.49 -16.35
C GLU A 91 16.78 9.51 -17.53
N TYR A 92 16.28 8.30 -17.35
CA TYR A 92 16.29 7.23 -18.34
C TYR A 92 14.84 6.86 -18.74
N ASP A 93 14.67 5.69 -19.34
CA ASP A 93 13.38 5.18 -19.81
C ASP A 93 12.42 4.71 -18.69
N THR A 94 12.94 4.54 -17.46
CA THR A 94 12.13 4.05 -16.34
C THR A 94 11.15 5.13 -15.88
N ASN A 95 9.88 4.76 -15.84
CA ASN A 95 8.78 5.64 -15.45
C ASN A 95 7.74 4.92 -14.58
N ALA A 96 6.95 5.69 -13.87
CA ALA A 96 5.85 5.18 -13.05
C ALA A 96 4.68 6.16 -13.04
N GLN A 97 3.51 5.66 -12.70
CA GLN A 97 2.28 6.44 -12.58
C GLN A 97 1.47 5.88 -11.43
N GLN A 98 0.92 6.76 -10.62
CA GLN A 98 -0.09 6.39 -9.64
C GLN A 98 -1.41 7.06 -9.98
N LEU A 99 -2.48 6.28 -9.92
CA LEU A 99 -3.85 6.72 -10.11
C LEU A 99 -4.61 6.48 -8.82
N THR A 100 -5.50 7.37 -8.46
CA THR A 100 -6.46 7.18 -7.37
C THR A 100 -7.87 7.52 -7.84
N VAL A 101 -8.84 6.73 -7.40
CA VAL A 101 -10.26 6.94 -7.70
C VAL A 101 -11.03 6.75 -6.42
N GLU A 102 -11.59 7.83 -5.91
CA GLU A 102 -12.46 7.80 -4.75
C GLU A 102 -13.90 7.54 -5.20
N GLY A 103 -14.45 6.40 -4.83
CA GLY A 103 -15.79 5.97 -5.17
C GLY A 103 -16.85 6.57 -4.25
N ARG A 104 -18.09 6.55 -4.72
CA ARG A 104 -19.27 6.98 -3.92
C ARG A 104 -19.60 6.03 -2.76
N SER A 105 -19.07 4.80 -2.77
CA SER A 105 -19.25 3.79 -1.72
C SER A 105 -18.16 2.73 -1.79
N GLU A 106 -17.94 2.01 -0.70
CA GLU A 106 -17.04 0.86 -0.64
C GLU A 106 -17.44 -0.24 -1.63
N GLN A 107 -18.75 -0.49 -1.80
CA GLN A 107 -19.22 -1.50 -2.77
C GLN A 107 -18.84 -1.09 -4.20
N TRP A 108 -19.01 0.18 -4.56
CA TRP A 108 -18.59 0.68 -5.86
C TRP A 108 -17.07 0.50 -6.06
N ALA A 109 -16.26 0.87 -5.06
CA ALA A 109 -14.81 0.73 -5.11
C ALA A 109 -14.37 -0.74 -5.23
N LYS A 110 -15.04 -1.65 -4.52
CA LYS A 110 -14.83 -3.10 -4.64
C LYS A 110 -15.09 -3.60 -6.05
N ASP A 111 -16.21 -3.20 -6.66
CA ASP A 111 -16.61 -3.62 -8.01
C ASP A 111 -15.66 -3.01 -9.05
N PHE A 112 -15.26 -1.75 -8.89
CA PHE A 112 -14.30 -1.08 -9.75
C PHE A 112 -12.91 -1.72 -9.66
N ALA A 113 -12.40 -2.01 -8.46
CA ALA A 113 -11.14 -2.75 -8.31
C ALA A 113 -11.21 -4.15 -8.93
N ALA A 114 -12.38 -4.83 -8.86
CA ALA A 114 -12.58 -6.13 -9.51
C ALA A 114 -12.54 -6.01 -11.05
N LEU A 115 -13.11 -4.95 -11.61
CA LEU A 115 -13.06 -4.64 -13.04
C LEU A 115 -11.60 -4.43 -13.49
N LEU A 116 -10.85 -3.57 -12.81
CA LEU A 116 -9.44 -3.30 -13.14
C LEU A 116 -8.56 -4.56 -13.07
N ARG A 117 -8.78 -5.42 -12.06
CA ARG A 117 -8.08 -6.71 -11.97
C ARG A 117 -8.41 -7.63 -13.15
N LYS A 118 -9.66 -7.67 -13.57
CA LYS A 118 -10.10 -8.45 -14.76
C LYS A 118 -9.43 -7.91 -16.03
N ASP A 119 -9.36 -6.61 -16.19
CA ASP A 119 -8.73 -5.96 -17.34
C ASP A 119 -7.23 -6.24 -17.37
N LEU A 120 -6.54 -6.17 -16.24
CA LEU A 120 -5.13 -6.57 -16.13
C LEU A 120 -4.92 -8.05 -16.40
N ALA A 121 -5.81 -8.94 -15.92
CA ALA A 121 -5.72 -10.37 -16.18
C ALA A 121 -5.92 -10.73 -17.65
N GLY A 122 -6.58 -9.88 -18.43
CA GLY A 122 -6.78 -10.05 -19.88
C GLY A 122 -5.86 -9.22 -20.78
N CYS A 123 -4.99 -8.40 -20.16
CA CYS A 123 -4.28 -7.33 -20.87
C CYS A 123 -3.38 -7.82 -22.00
N ALA A 124 -2.54 -8.82 -21.79
CA ALA A 124 -1.63 -9.32 -22.84
C ALA A 124 -2.42 -9.77 -24.09
N LYS A 125 -3.54 -10.47 -23.89
CA LYS A 125 -4.42 -10.88 -24.99
C LYS A 125 -5.02 -9.67 -25.72
N LYS A 126 -5.47 -8.65 -24.96
CA LYS A 126 -6.05 -7.43 -25.52
C LYS A 126 -5.04 -6.67 -26.38
N LEU A 127 -3.80 -6.50 -25.90
CA LEU A 127 -2.72 -5.84 -26.62
C LEU A 127 -2.44 -6.52 -27.97
N MET A 128 -2.29 -7.84 -28.00
CA MET A 128 -2.08 -8.61 -29.23
C MET A 128 -3.27 -8.58 -30.20
N GLN A 129 -4.48 -8.32 -29.70
CA GLN A 129 -5.67 -8.13 -30.57
C GLN A 129 -5.74 -6.73 -31.15
N GLN A 130 -5.23 -5.73 -30.45
CA GLN A 130 -5.23 -4.32 -30.87
C GLN A 130 -4.12 -4.03 -31.89
N ASP A 131 -2.98 -4.70 -31.73
CA ASP A 131 -1.81 -4.52 -32.60
C ASP A 131 -1.15 -5.88 -32.91
N PRO A 132 -1.22 -6.35 -34.16
CA PRO A 132 -0.64 -7.63 -34.57
C PRO A 132 0.90 -7.64 -34.56
N ASP A 133 1.54 -6.48 -34.56
CA ASP A 133 3.00 -6.35 -34.49
C ASP A 133 3.53 -6.42 -33.03
N ILE A 134 2.63 -6.50 -32.06
CA ILE A 134 2.96 -6.66 -30.65
C ILE A 134 2.76 -8.11 -30.21
N THR A 135 3.78 -8.68 -29.57
CA THR A 135 3.63 -9.88 -28.75
C THR A 135 3.58 -9.45 -27.28
N ALA A 136 2.68 -10.05 -26.51
CA ALA A 136 2.55 -9.73 -25.09
C ALA A 136 2.42 -10.99 -24.25
N THR A 137 3.06 -11.00 -23.11
CA THR A 137 2.94 -12.05 -22.09
C THR A 137 2.71 -11.41 -20.72
N GLN A 138 2.06 -12.12 -19.82
CA GLN A 138 1.78 -11.60 -18.49
C GLN A 138 2.05 -12.62 -17.39
N LYS A 139 2.29 -12.12 -16.19
CA LYS A 139 2.43 -12.91 -14.96
C LYS A 139 1.58 -12.28 -13.85
N TYR A 140 0.94 -13.13 -13.06
CA TYR A 140 0.33 -12.72 -11.80
C TYR A 140 1.31 -12.97 -10.66
N TYR A 141 1.65 -11.94 -9.90
CA TYR A 141 2.61 -12.01 -8.81
C TYR A 141 1.97 -12.14 -7.42
N GLY A 142 0.64 -12.32 -7.40
CA GLY A 142 -0.11 -12.61 -6.20
C GLY A 142 -0.78 -11.38 -5.59
N ARG A 143 -1.56 -11.66 -4.54
CA ARG A 143 -2.26 -10.68 -3.73
C ARG A 143 -1.43 -10.34 -2.49
N LEU A 144 -1.37 -9.06 -2.17
CA LEU A 144 -0.73 -8.51 -0.97
C LEU A 144 -1.78 -8.35 0.12
N ASN A 145 -1.38 -8.66 1.35
CA ASN A 145 -2.21 -8.46 2.54
C ASN A 145 -1.97 -7.04 3.09
N VAL A 146 -2.68 -6.08 2.53
CA VAL A 146 -2.68 -4.67 2.92
C VAL A 146 -4.10 -4.16 2.76
N GLU A 147 -4.66 -3.56 3.79
CA GLU A 147 -6.06 -3.10 3.85
C GLU A 147 -7.01 -4.15 3.25
N GLU A 148 -7.84 -3.80 2.26
CA GLU A 148 -8.69 -4.78 1.58
C GLU A 148 -7.97 -5.55 0.47
N GLY A 149 -6.66 -5.41 0.39
CA GLY A 149 -5.77 -6.14 -0.48
C GLY A 149 -5.38 -5.42 -1.75
N ALA A 150 -4.22 -5.82 -2.29
CA ALA A 150 -3.73 -5.36 -3.58
C ALA A 150 -3.24 -6.54 -4.42
N ASP A 151 -3.54 -6.53 -5.71
CA ASP A 151 -3.12 -7.57 -6.66
C ASP A 151 -2.03 -7.02 -7.58
N VAL A 152 -0.99 -7.82 -7.84
CA VAL A 152 0.19 -7.40 -8.62
C VAL A 152 0.34 -8.23 -9.87
N TYR A 153 0.55 -7.56 -10.99
CA TYR A 153 0.71 -8.14 -12.33
C TYR A 153 1.98 -7.62 -12.99
N GLY A 154 2.57 -8.43 -13.86
CA GLY A 154 3.63 -8.02 -14.76
C GLY A 154 3.20 -8.29 -16.21
N ILE A 155 3.47 -7.35 -17.11
CA ILE A 155 3.15 -7.43 -18.51
C ILE A 155 4.41 -7.09 -19.29
N HIS A 156 4.85 -8.04 -20.09
CA HIS A 156 5.97 -7.86 -21.01
C HIS A 156 5.43 -7.75 -22.42
N THR A 157 5.85 -6.74 -23.14
CA THR A 157 5.56 -6.53 -24.55
C THR A 157 6.83 -6.53 -25.37
N ALA A 158 6.77 -7.07 -26.59
CA ALA A 158 7.83 -6.94 -27.57
C ALA A 158 7.20 -6.64 -28.93
N SER A 159 7.78 -5.68 -29.65
CA SER A 159 7.33 -5.29 -30.99
C SER A 159 8.14 -5.98 -32.09
N ALA A 160 7.55 -6.14 -33.26
CA ALA A 160 8.20 -6.69 -34.45
C ALA A 160 9.42 -5.83 -34.90
N TRP A 161 9.45 -4.53 -34.54
CA TRP A 161 10.54 -3.60 -34.84
C TRP A 161 11.61 -3.52 -33.75
N GLY A 162 11.56 -4.39 -32.73
CA GLY A 162 12.65 -4.64 -31.78
C GLY A 162 12.54 -3.93 -30.41
N SER A 163 11.42 -3.24 -30.08
CA SER A 163 11.22 -2.79 -28.70
C SER A 163 10.86 -3.96 -27.79
N SER A 164 11.25 -3.85 -26.53
CA SER A 164 10.95 -4.83 -25.49
C SER A 164 10.77 -4.11 -24.17
N ASP A 165 9.58 -4.19 -23.58
CA ASP A 165 9.21 -3.40 -22.40
C ASP A 165 8.58 -4.28 -21.35
N ILE A 166 8.89 -4.00 -20.09
CA ILE A 166 8.28 -4.64 -18.93
C ILE A 166 7.54 -3.60 -18.09
N GLY A 167 6.26 -3.85 -17.84
CA GLY A 167 5.44 -3.08 -16.92
C GLY A 167 5.00 -3.91 -15.73
N LEU A 168 5.08 -3.34 -14.54
CA LEU A 168 4.45 -3.87 -13.33
C LEU A 168 3.23 -3.01 -13.01
N PHE A 169 2.14 -3.66 -12.65
CA PHE A 169 0.87 -3.03 -12.32
C PHE A 169 0.34 -3.56 -11.00
N SER A 170 -0.24 -2.70 -10.21
CA SER A 170 -0.99 -3.11 -9.04
C SER A 170 -2.35 -2.43 -8.97
N VAL A 171 -3.33 -3.14 -8.41
CA VAL A 171 -4.65 -2.61 -8.06
C VAL A 171 -4.88 -2.89 -6.60
N GLY A 172 -4.93 -1.84 -5.79
CA GLY A 172 -5.19 -1.89 -4.35
C GLY A 172 -6.39 -1.05 -3.96
N ARG A 173 -6.92 -1.28 -2.77
CA ARG A 173 -8.10 -0.58 -2.25
C ARG A 173 -7.97 -0.38 -0.75
N ASP A 174 -8.45 0.77 -0.28
CA ASP A 174 -8.74 1.06 1.11
C ASP A 174 -10.11 1.78 1.16
N GLY A 175 -11.05 1.21 1.90
CA GLY A 175 -12.41 1.69 2.01
C GLY A 175 -13.05 1.94 0.65
N ARG A 176 -13.37 3.20 0.34
CA ARG A 176 -14.00 3.63 -0.91
C ARG A 176 -13.01 4.09 -1.98
N THR A 177 -11.70 4.05 -1.72
CA THR A 177 -10.67 4.52 -2.64
C THR A 177 -9.89 3.35 -3.25
N VAL A 178 -9.75 3.39 -4.58
CA VAL A 178 -8.93 2.46 -5.36
C VAL A 178 -7.68 3.17 -5.84
N THR A 179 -6.53 2.52 -5.70
CA THR A 179 -5.29 2.99 -6.30
C THR A 179 -4.75 1.99 -7.30
N VAL A 180 -4.22 2.50 -8.40
CA VAL A 180 -3.44 1.75 -9.38
C VAL A 180 -2.04 2.34 -9.40
N VAL A 181 -1.03 1.50 -9.30
CA VAL A 181 0.35 1.90 -9.55
C VAL A 181 0.85 1.16 -10.79
N ARG A 182 1.45 1.89 -11.70
CA ARG A 182 2.20 1.35 -12.84
C ARG A 182 3.66 1.76 -12.69
N TRP A 183 4.56 0.82 -12.94
CA TRP A 183 5.99 1.02 -13.12
C TRP A 183 6.40 0.35 -14.41
N ALA A 184 7.27 0.96 -15.21
CA ALA A 184 7.71 0.39 -16.47
C ALA A 184 9.12 0.83 -16.84
N GLN A 185 9.79 -0.05 -17.59
CA GLN A 185 11.08 0.24 -18.24
C GLN A 185 11.27 -0.66 -19.46
N MET A 186 12.28 -0.38 -20.28
CA MET A 186 12.74 -1.32 -21.30
C MET A 186 13.26 -2.61 -20.64
N GLY A 187 13.01 -3.74 -21.29
CA GLY A 187 13.49 -5.04 -20.81
C GLY A 187 12.44 -6.13 -20.76
N THR A 188 12.73 -7.17 -20.00
CA THR A 188 11.91 -8.38 -19.86
C THR A 188 11.56 -8.63 -18.39
N PHE A 189 10.85 -9.71 -18.09
CA PHE A 189 10.56 -10.12 -16.70
C PHE A 189 11.80 -10.27 -15.80
N GLN A 190 12.98 -10.47 -16.37
CA GLN A 190 14.23 -10.54 -15.60
C GLN A 190 14.66 -9.19 -15.03
N HIS A 191 14.23 -8.10 -15.67
CA HIS A 191 14.52 -6.73 -15.25
C HIS A 191 13.44 -6.14 -14.34
N ALA A 192 12.35 -6.89 -14.10
CA ALA A 192 11.25 -6.44 -13.27
C ALA A 192 11.61 -6.45 -11.78
N GLN A 193 11.56 -5.30 -11.12
CA GLN A 193 11.85 -5.13 -9.69
C GLN A 193 10.62 -5.51 -8.84
N VAL A 194 10.20 -6.77 -8.91
CA VAL A 194 8.92 -7.24 -8.34
C VAL A 194 8.85 -7.05 -6.82
N ALA A 195 9.95 -7.31 -6.10
CA ALA A 195 9.97 -7.20 -4.64
C ALA A 195 9.79 -5.73 -4.20
N ASP A 196 10.53 -4.81 -4.80
CA ASP A 196 10.45 -3.38 -4.49
C ASP A 196 9.10 -2.80 -4.92
N PHE A 197 8.58 -3.22 -6.08
CA PHE A 197 7.26 -2.80 -6.55
C PHE A 197 6.13 -3.28 -5.62
N LYS A 198 6.25 -4.47 -5.02
CA LYS A 198 5.31 -4.93 -3.99
C LYS A 198 5.35 -4.04 -2.74
N ALA A 199 6.54 -3.63 -2.30
CA ALA A 199 6.69 -2.68 -1.20
C ALA A 199 6.08 -1.30 -1.55
N THR A 200 6.36 -0.77 -2.73
CA THR A 200 5.73 0.44 -3.28
C THR A 200 4.20 0.33 -3.29
N THR A 201 3.66 -0.82 -3.73
CA THR A 201 2.21 -1.07 -3.74
C THR A 201 1.60 -1.01 -2.33
N VAL A 202 2.25 -1.65 -1.34
CA VAL A 202 1.79 -1.58 0.07
C VAL A 202 1.79 -0.14 0.56
N THR A 203 2.85 0.61 0.28
CA THR A 203 2.92 2.04 0.64
C THR A 203 1.82 2.85 -0.03
N ALA A 204 1.56 2.63 -1.31
CA ALA A 204 0.52 3.35 -2.06
C ALA A 204 -0.89 3.11 -1.48
N VAL A 205 -1.19 1.88 -1.04
CA VAL A 205 -2.48 1.57 -0.42
C VAL A 205 -2.58 2.19 0.97
N ASN A 206 -1.55 2.07 1.82
CA ASN A 206 -1.53 2.65 3.17
C ASN A 206 -1.57 4.19 3.18
N LYS A 207 -1.33 4.85 2.05
CA LYS A 207 -1.40 6.31 1.90
C LYS A 207 -2.77 6.82 1.48
N LEU A 208 -3.73 5.94 1.26
CA LEU A 208 -5.07 6.35 0.84
C LEU A 208 -5.82 7.06 1.98
N TYR A 209 -5.52 6.68 3.23
CA TYR A 209 -6.05 7.35 4.44
C TYR A 209 -5.05 7.34 5.60
#